data_7b74797c4c1969c4bf1e94c047fc4c3a
#
_entry.id   7b74797c4c1969c4bf1e94c047fc4c3a
#
_cell.length_a   1.000
_cell.length_b   1.000
_cell.length_c   1.000
_cell.angle_alpha   90.00
_cell.angle_beta   90.00
_cell.angle_gamma   90.00
#
_symmetry.space_group_name_H-M   'P 1'
#
loop_
_entity.id
_entity.type
_entity.pdbx_description
1 polymer ?
#
loop_
_entity_poly.entity_id
_entity_poly.type
_entity_poly.pdbx_seq_one_letter_code
_entity_poly.pdbx_strand_id
1 'polypeptide(L)'
;MRNHIRTIIAVCVLGAIRTGGASETVPNKVNTQAPYPAAVSLVHESQGWTYRQSGTSAPLYFNQKDSPDKSQCDAACETQWYPLFAQANDKSMGEWTAFRRKDGRRQWAFRRRPVYTHIHDSPDKPIGDGEDGVWHVLPHIPTPVQEP
;
A
#
# COMPACT_ATOMS: atom_id res chain seq x y z
N MET A 1 22.33 49.76 -71.82
CA MET A 1 21.33 49.49 -72.87
C MET A 1 20.31 48.51 -72.30
N ARG A 2 19.07 48.90 -72.37
CA ARG A 2 17.81 48.12 -72.26
C ARG A 2 17.53 47.30 -71.03
N ASN A 3 16.70 47.91 -70.22
CA ASN A 3 15.55 47.46 -69.38
C ASN A 3 14.89 46.17 -69.81
N HIS A 4 14.53 45.36 -68.83
CA HIS A 4 13.21 44.78 -68.79
C HIS A 4 12.81 44.50 -67.30
N ILE A 5 11.87 45.31 -66.84
CA ILE A 5 11.09 45.20 -65.65
C ILE A 5 10.13 44.00 -65.86
N ARG A 6 10.14 43.03 -65.02
CA ARG A 6 9.03 42.06 -64.93
C ARG A 6 8.44 42.09 -63.53
N THR A 7 7.29 42.72 -63.52
CA THR A 7 6.35 42.73 -62.39
C THR A 7 5.88 41.29 -62.12
N ILE A 8 6.11 40.84 -60.93
CA ILE A 8 5.51 39.57 -60.44
C ILE A 8 4.50 39.94 -59.38
N ILE A 9 3.24 39.62 -59.69
CA ILE A 9 2.07 39.80 -58.85
C ILE A 9 2.14 38.75 -57.74
N ALA A 10 2.25 39.21 -56.50
CA ALA A 10 2.16 38.34 -55.33
C ALA A 10 0.66 38.05 -55.04
N VAL A 11 0.28 36.81 -55.20
CA VAL A 11 -1.03 36.29 -54.77
C VAL A 11 -0.93 35.97 -53.28
N CYS A 12 -1.56 36.78 -52.46
CA CYS A 12 -1.77 36.49 -51.05
C CYS A 12 -2.84 35.40 -50.93
N VAL A 13 -2.39 34.21 -50.62
CA VAL A 13 -3.28 33.14 -50.14
C VAL A 13 -3.41 33.30 -48.61
N LEU A 14 -4.57 33.80 -48.17
CA LEU A 14 -4.96 33.76 -46.77
C LEU A 14 -5.22 32.32 -46.37
N GLY A 15 -4.21 31.67 -45.80
CA GLY A 15 -4.37 30.39 -45.11
C GLY A 15 -4.98 30.62 -43.73
N ALA A 16 -6.21 30.21 -43.54
CA ALA A 16 -6.86 30.18 -42.24
C ALA A 16 -6.10 29.23 -41.30
N ILE A 17 -5.42 29.75 -40.31
CA ILE A 17 -4.82 28.97 -39.22
C ILE A 17 -5.96 28.54 -38.32
N ARG A 18 -6.40 27.26 -38.48
CA ARG A 18 -7.23 26.59 -37.46
C ARG A 18 -6.35 26.29 -36.27
N THR A 19 -6.47 27.07 -35.22
CA THR A 19 -5.98 26.71 -33.88
C THR A 19 -6.86 25.59 -33.35
N GLY A 20 -6.50 24.35 -33.68
CA GLY A 20 -7.00 23.19 -33.00
C GLY A 20 -6.42 23.18 -31.59
N GLY A 21 -7.19 23.63 -30.62
CA GLY A 21 -6.86 23.41 -29.21
C GLY A 21 -6.88 21.91 -28.95
N ALA A 22 -5.70 21.29 -28.95
CA ALA A 22 -5.55 19.98 -28.38
C ALA A 22 -5.78 20.14 -26.87
N SER A 23 -6.96 19.71 -26.42
CA SER A 23 -7.20 19.51 -24.99
C SER A 23 -6.23 18.42 -24.56
N GLU A 24 -5.11 18.79 -23.95
CA GLU A 24 -4.25 17.85 -23.28
C GLU A 24 -5.05 17.28 -22.10
N THR A 25 -5.61 16.10 -22.34
CA THR A 25 -6.15 15.27 -21.27
C THR A 25 -4.96 14.87 -20.40
N VAL A 26 -4.74 15.61 -19.33
CA VAL A 26 -3.78 15.23 -18.30
C VAL A 26 -4.21 13.83 -17.85
N PRO A 27 -3.37 12.78 -18.03
CA PRO A 27 -3.73 11.46 -17.53
C PRO A 27 -3.90 11.60 -16.03
N ASN A 28 -5.13 11.41 -15.55
CA ASN A 28 -5.42 11.29 -14.13
C ASN A 28 -4.57 10.12 -13.64
N LYS A 29 -3.46 10.41 -12.95
CA LYS A 29 -2.70 9.40 -12.23
C LYS A 29 -3.63 8.84 -11.18
N VAL A 30 -4.35 7.78 -11.53
CA VAL A 30 -4.98 6.91 -10.55
C VAL A 30 -3.85 6.52 -9.60
N ASN A 31 -3.92 6.98 -8.37
CA ASN A 31 -2.98 6.58 -7.33
C ASN A 31 -3.25 5.10 -7.05
N THR A 32 -2.58 4.22 -7.79
CA THR A 32 -2.68 2.76 -7.65
C THR A 32 -1.84 2.24 -6.48
N GLN A 33 -1.60 3.09 -5.48
CA GLN A 33 -0.93 2.63 -4.27
C GLN A 33 -1.82 1.59 -3.60
N ALA A 34 -1.26 0.39 -3.36
CA ALA A 34 -1.94 -0.65 -2.62
C ALA A 34 -2.49 -0.10 -1.30
N PRO A 35 -3.71 -0.47 -0.87
CA PRO A 35 -4.34 0.03 0.35
C PRO A 35 -3.72 -0.57 1.62
N TYR A 36 -2.51 -1.08 1.54
CA TYR A 36 -1.73 -1.67 2.63
C TYR A 36 -0.26 -1.27 2.54
N PRO A 37 0.49 -1.30 3.68
CA PRO A 37 1.87 -0.85 3.73
C PRO A 37 2.83 -1.77 2.96
N ALA A 38 3.99 -1.25 2.56
CA ALA A 38 5.03 -2.01 1.87
C ALA A 38 5.56 -3.20 2.69
N ALA A 39 5.41 -3.16 4.02
CA ALA A 39 5.74 -4.26 4.92
C ALA A 39 4.78 -5.46 4.79
N VAL A 40 3.71 -5.33 4.02
CA VAL A 40 2.64 -6.31 3.87
C VAL A 40 2.45 -6.66 2.41
N SER A 41 2.14 -7.91 2.13
CA SER A 41 1.68 -8.41 0.84
C SER A 41 0.29 -9.04 0.99
N LEU A 42 -0.50 -8.96 -0.07
CA LEU A 42 -1.80 -9.60 -0.16
C LEU A 42 -1.64 -10.90 -0.95
N VAL A 43 -2.03 -12.03 -0.36
CA VAL A 43 -1.86 -13.36 -0.94
C VAL A 43 -3.22 -14.05 -1.03
N HIS A 44 -3.46 -14.77 -2.13
CA HIS A 44 -4.65 -15.59 -2.30
C HIS A 44 -4.37 -17.01 -1.82
N GLU A 45 -5.16 -17.49 -0.88
CA GLU A 45 -5.10 -18.85 -0.34
C GLU A 45 -6.41 -19.59 -0.61
N SER A 46 -6.47 -20.87 -0.25
CA SER A 46 -7.66 -21.71 -0.47
C SER A 46 -8.93 -21.19 0.22
N GLN A 47 -8.77 -20.45 1.33
CA GLN A 47 -9.87 -19.87 2.11
C GLN A 47 -10.17 -18.41 1.77
N GLY A 48 -9.44 -17.80 0.82
CA GLY A 48 -9.60 -16.42 0.41
C GLY A 48 -8.29 -15.62 0.45
N TRP A 49 -8.42 -14.30 0.47
CA TRP A 49 -7.27 -13.41 0.53
C TRP A 49 -6.81 -13.18 1.96
N THR A 50 -5.50 -13.16 2.18
CA THR A 50 -4.90 -12.87 3.48
C THR A 50 -3.71 -11.95 3.36
N TYR A 51 -3.41 -11.25 4.45
CA TYR A 51 -2.20 -10.44 4.55
C TYR A 51 -1.05 -11.28 5.12
N ARG A 52 0.13 -11.13 4.51
CA ARG A 52 1.39 -11.76 4.91
C ARG A 52 2.47 -10.69 5.06
N GLN A 53 3.50 -10.95 5.84
CA GLN A 53 4.67 -10.08 5.88
C GLN A 53 5.38 -10.10 4.52
N SER A 54 5.68 -8.93 3.95
CA SER A 54 6.46 -8.83 2.72
C SER A 54 7.86 -9.41 2.90
N GLY A 55 8.34 -10.10 1.87
CA GLY A 55 9.70 -10.65 1.82
C GLY A 55 9.87 -12.01 2.50
N THR A 56 9.16 -12.28 3.59
CA THR A 56 9.22 -13.57 4.31
C THR A 56 8.00 -14.45 4.06
N SER A 57 6.89 -13.85 3.63
CA SER A 57 5.56 -14.49 3.55
C SER A 57 5.06 -15.04 4.89
N ALA A 58 5.62 -14.60 6.01
CA ALA A 58 5.20 -15.03 7.33
C ALA A 58 3.74 -14.64 7.62
N PRO A 59 2.97 -15.51 8.30
CA PRO A 59 1.65 -15.19 8.81
C PRO A 59 1.66 -13.93 9.68
N LEU A 60 0.58 -13.17 9.63
CA LEU A 60 0.38 -12.00 10.48
C LEU A 60 -0.68 -12.28 11.54
N TYR A 61 -0.42 -11.83 12.76
CA TYR A 61 -1.24 -12.08 13.94
C TYR A 61 -1.68 -10.81 14.64
N PHE A 62 -2.71 -10.94 15.45
CA PHE A 62 -3.07 -9.96 16.47
C PHE A 62 -3.22 -10.64 17.83
N ASN A 63 -3.11 -9.87 18.91
CA ASN A 63 -3.36 -10.32 20.28
C ASN A 63 -4.68 -9.73 20.77
N GLN A 64 -5.57 -10.57 21.32
CA GLN A 64 -6.87 -10.14 21.84
C GLN A 64 -6.76 -9.24 23.07
N LYS A 65 -5.65 -9.29 23.82
CA LYS A 65 -5.41 -8.44 24.99
C LYS A 65 -4.97 -7.03 24.63
N ASP A 66 -4.56 -6.79 23.37
CA ASP A 66 -4.19 -5.46 22.92
C ASP A 66 -5.40 -4.53 22.86
N SER A 67 -5.17 -3.26 23.10
CA SER A 67 -6.16 -2.21 22.89
C SER A 67 -5.99 -1.58 21.51
N PRO A 68 -7.01 -0.85 20.99
CA PRO A 68 -6.88 -0.16 19.71
C PRO A 68 -5.63 0.73 19.63
N ASP A 69 -4.77 0.48 18.66
CA ASP A 69 -3.51 1.20 18.41
C ASP A 69 -2.57 1.23 19.65
N LYS A 70 -2.63 0.19 20.47
CA LYS A 70 -1.81 0.07 21.68
C LYS A 70 -1.44 -1.38 21.95
N SER A 71 -0.16 -1.71 21.72
CA SER A 71 0.41 -3.00 22.03
C SER A 71 0.67 -3.16 23.53
N GLN A 72 0.37 -4.34 24.06
CA GLN A 72 0.80 -4.76 25.41
C GLN A 72 2.01 -5.70 25.36
N CYS A 73 2.46 -6.10 24.17
CA CYS A 73 3.65 -6.91 23.99
C CYS A 73 4.90 -6.09 24.32
N ASP A 74 5.58 -6.42 25.41
CA ASP A 74 6.83 -5.83 25.87
C ASP A 74 8.06 -6.61 25.38
N ALA A 75 9.24 -6.28 25.91
CA ALA A 75 10.49 -6.93 25.52
C ALA A 75 10.50 -8.45 25.77
N ALA A 76 9.82 -8.95 26.79
CA ALA A 76 9.73 -10.38 27.05
C ALA A 76 8.86 -11.07 26.00
N CYS A 77 7.72 -10.48 25.68
CA CYS A 77 6.84 -10.94 24.61
C CYS A 77 7.54 -10.89 23.25
N GLU A 78 8.34 -9.86 22.97
CA GLU A 78 9.04 -9.69 21.70
C GLU A 78 10.12 -10.77 21.45
N THR A 79 10.46 -11.59 22.40
CA THR A 79 11.34 -12.76 22.19
C THR A 79 10.67 -13.83 21.32
N GLN A 80 9.37 -13.83 21.24
CA GLN A 80 8.56 -14.81 20.48
C GLN A 80 7.67 -14.14 19.44
N TRP A 81 7.12 -12.96 19.75
CA TRP A 81 6.18 -12.23 18.93
C TRP A 81 6.77 -10.92 18.43
N TYR A 82 7.18 -10.90 17.19
CA TYR A 82 7.78 -9.68 16.61
C TYR A 82 6.72 -8.70 16.14
N PRO A 83 6.69 -7.47 16.69
CA PRO A 83 5.83 -6.43 16.16
C PRO A 83 6.14 -6.15 14.70
N LEU A 84 5.11 -6.01 13.86
CA LEU A 84 5.30 -5.54 12.50
C LEU A 84 5.62 -4.05 12.54
N PHE A 85 6.91 -3.72 12.55
CA PHE A 85 7.36 -2.33 12.70
C PHE A 85 7.05 -1.49 11.47
N ALA A 86 6.65 -0.25 11.72
CA ALA A 86 6.52 0.81 10.73
C ALA A 86 7.75 1.71 10.74
N GLN A 87 8.15 2.19 9.57
CA GLN A 87 9.24 3.14 9.41
C GLN A 87 8.84 4.53 9.94
N ALA A 88 9.83 5.38 10.20
CA ALA A 88 9.59 6.74 10.73
C ALA A 88 8.65 7.57 9.84
N ASN A 89 8.77 7.41 8.52
CA ASN A 89 8.01 8.17 7.53
C ASN A 89 6.73 7.49 7.03
N ASP A 90 6.44 6.27 7.50
CA ASP A 90 5.24 5.55 7.08
C ASP A 90 3.99 6.33 7.50
N LYS A 91 3.00 6.33 6.62
CA LYS A 91 1.70 6.95 6.87
C LYS A 91 0.63 5.87 6.98
N SER A 92 -0.34 6.10 7.83
CA SER A 92 -1.54 5.25 7.87
C SER A 92 -2.23 5.26 6.50
N MET A 93 -2.77 4.11 6.09
CA MET A 93 -3.41 3.95 4.78
C MET A 93 -4.49 2.87 4.84
N GLY A 94 -5.65 3.14 4.24
CA GLY A 94 -6.78 2.20 4.28
C GLY A 94 -7.12 1.77 5.71
N GLU A 95 -7.15 0.48 5.95
CA GLU A 95 -7.42 -0.10 7.27
C GLU A 95 -6.15 -0.27 8.14
N TRP A 96 -5.00 0.25 7.67
CA TRP A 96 -3.71 0.14 8.35
C TRP A 96 -3.33 1.45 9.03
N THR A 97 -3.04 1.38 10.33
CA THR A 97 -2.59 2.51 11.15
C THR A 97 -1.14 2.31 11.58
N ALA A 98 -0.30 3.33 11.41
CA ALA A 98 1.05 3.34 11.96
C ALA A 98 1.05 4.11 13.28
N PHE A 99 1.05 3.42 14.42
CA PHE A 99 1.00 4.01 15.75
C PHE A 99 2.34 3.97 16.47
N ARG A 100 2.51 4.80 17.51
CA ARG A 100 3.69 4.83 18.36
C ARG A 100 3.49 3.96 19.60
N ARG A 101 4.40 3.03 19.80
CA ARG A 101 4.47 2.16 20.99
C ARG A 101 5.00 2.92 22.22
N LYS A 102 4.89 2.32 23.40
CA LYS A 102 5.43 2.87 24.66
C LYS A 102 6.96 3.04 24.64
N ASP A 103 7.67 2.16 23.91
CA ASP A 103 9.11 2.20 23.73
C ASP A 103 9.59 3.22 22.69
N GLY A 104 8.66 3.96 22.08
CA GLY A 104 8.95 4.99 21.08
C GLY A 104 9.03 4.47 19.64
N ARG A 105 9.19 3.17 19.42
CA ARG A 105 9.14 2.57 18.07
C ARG A 105 7.75 2.68 17.47
N ARG A 106 7.65 2.55 16.15
CA ARG A 106 6.36 2.56 15.48
C ARG A 106 5.99 1.15 15.01
N GLN A 107 4.71 0.82 15.09
CA GLN A 107 4.18 -0.48 14.72
C GLN A 107 2.94 -0.32 13.84
N TRP A 108 2.74 -1.26 12.93
CA TRP A 108 1.52 -1.36 12.18
C TRP A 108 0.39 -2.01 12.98
N ALA A 109 -0.81 -1.49 12.80
CA ALA A 109 -2.06 -2.09 13.26
C ALA A 109 -3.01 -2.24 12.07
N PHE A 110 -3.70 -3.36 11.98
CA PHE A 110 -4.78 -3.61 11.02
C PHE A 110 -6.13 -3.47 11.72
N ARG A 111 -7.01 -2.61 11.21
CA ARG A 111 -8.28 -2.28 11.89
C ARG A 111 -8.07 -1.94 13.37
N ARG A 112 -7.02 -1.15 13.62
CA ARG A 112 -6.58 -0.71 14.94
C ARG A 112 -6.06 -1.81 15.88
N ARG A 113 -5.93 -3.06 15.41
CA ARG A 113 -5.31 -4.16 16.17
C ARG A 113 -3.82 -4.22 15.83
N PRO A 114 -2.91 -4.06 16.82
CA PRO A 114 -1.48 -4.25 16.62
C PRO A 114 -1.17 -5.57 15.93
N VAL A 115 -0.24 -5.55 14.98
CA VAL A 115 0.08 -6.71 14.13
C VAL A 115 1.47 -7.23 14.44
N TYR A 116 1.61 -8.55 14.42
CA TYR A 116 2.83 -9.29 14.79
C TYR A 116 3.11 -10.43 13.82
N THR A 117 4.35 -10.96 13.90
CA THR A 117 4.74 -12.26 13.35
C THR A 117 5.22 -13.15 14.49
N HIS A 118 5.19 -14.46 14.32
CA HIS A 118 5.70 -15.42 15.29
C HIS A 118 7.07 -15.94 14.84
N ILE A 119 8.03 -16.05 15.78
CA ILE A 119 9.45 -16.35 15.46
C ILE A 119 9.67 -17.71 14.80
N HIS A 120 8.81 -18.70 15.09
CA HIS A 120 8.95 -20.05 14.59
C HIS A 120 8.02 -20.40 13.42
N ASP A 121 7.30 -19.40 12.90
CA ASP A 121 6.43 -19.62 11.76
C ASP A 121 7.21 -19.82 10.46
N SER A 122 6.62 -20.62 9.60
CA SER A 122 6.93 -20.66 8.18
C SER A 122 5.71 -20.23 7.36
N PRO A 123 5.85 -19.90 6.08
CA PRO A 123 4.72 -19.45 5.25
C PRO A 123 3.49 -20.36 5.33
N ASP A 124 3.71 -21.67 5.41
CA ASP A 124 2.64 -22.68 5.39
C ASP A 124 2.24 -23.22 6.77
N LYS A 125 2.86 -22.72 7.85
CA LYS A 125 2.63 -23.20 9.20
C LYS A 125 2.49 -22.06 10.20
N PRO A 126 1.27 -21.54 10.38
CA PRO A 126 0.97 -20.53 11.40
C PRO A 126 0.84 -21.20 12.78
N ILE A 127 1.96 -21.64 13.36
CA ILE A 127 1.95 -22.41 14.61
C ILE A 127 1.53 -21.60 15.84
N GLY A 128 1.62 -20.27 15.75
CA GLY A 128 1.19 -19.37 16.82
C GLY A 128 -0.32 -19.16 16.90
N ASP A 129 -1.10 -19.69 15.95
CA ASP A 129 -2.55 -19.51 15.96
C ASP A 129 -3.22 -20.25 17.13
N GLY A 130 -3.95 -19.52 17.95
CA GLY A 130 -4.59 -20.04 19.17
C GLY A 130 -3.66 -20.09 20.38
N GLU A 131 -2.40 -19.65 20.28
CA GLU A 131 -1.47 -19.68 21.40
C GLU A 131 -1.99 -18.85 22.58
N ASP A 132 -1.91 -19.42 23.77
CA ASP A 132 -2.45 -18.86 25.02
C ASP A 132 -3.93 -18.46 24.95
N GLY A 133 -4.65 -18.90 23.93
CA GLY A 133 -6.05 -18.53 23.67
C GLY A 133 -6.26 -17.06 23.29
N VAL A 134 -5.20 -16.31 23.00
CA VAL A 134 -5.27 -14.87 22.74
C VAL A 134 -4.60 -14.43 21.44
N TRP A 135 -3.71 -15.24 20.89
CA TRP A 135 -3.05 -14.96 19.61
C TRP A 135 -3.82 -15.58 18.45
N HIS A 136 -4.10 -14.80 17.43
CA HIS A 136 -4.84 -15.26 16.27
C HIS A 136 -4.26 -14.70 14.99
N VAL A 137 -4.23 -15.55 13.96
CA VAL A 137 -3.91 -15.11 12.59
C VAL A 137 -4.90 -14.03 12.15
N LEU A 138 -4.44 -13.06 11.39
CA LEU A 138 -5.34 -12.08 10.78
C LEU A 138 -6.39 -12.79 9.91
N PRO A 139 -7.67 -12.40 10.03
CA PRO A 139 -8.73 -13.05 9.28
C PRO A 139 -8.55 -12.85 7.78
N HIS A 140 -9.02 -13.82 7.00
CA HIS A 140 -9.15 -13.66 5.57
C HIS A 140 -10.04 -12.46 5.24
N ILE A 141 -9.67 -11.74 4.22
CA ILE A 141 -10.44 -10.60 3.73
C ILE A 141 -11.29 -11.02 2.52
N PRO A 142 -12.46 -10.42 2.32
CA PRO A 142 -13.21 -10.59 1.09
C PRO A 142 -12.34 -10.25 -0.12
N THR A 143 -12.62 -10.87 -1.26
CA THR A 143 -11.94 -10.53 -2.53
C THR A 143 -11.95 -9.03 -2.70
N PRO A 144 -10.78 -8.38 -2.90
CA PRO A 144 -10.75 -6.96 -3.19
C PRO A 144 -11.63 -6.69 -4.41
N VAL A 145 -12.64 -5.86 -4.24
CA VAL A 145 -13.45 -5.42 -5.37
C VAL A 145 -12.51 -4.56 -6.23
N GLN A 146 -12.14 -5.06 -7.39
CA GLN A 146 -11.52 -4.21 -8.39
C GLN A 146 -12.64 -3.29 -8.89
N GLU A 147 -12.61 -2.04 -8.48
CA GLU A 147 -13.44 -1.04 -9.12
C GLU A 147 -13.03 -0.94 -10.61
N PRO A 148 -14.02 -0.93 -11.51
CA PRO A 148 -13.79 -0.88 -12.96
C PRO A 148 -13.11 0.41 -13.41
#